data_7e232fd0c607ae1e4b8d6450091c3036
#
_entry.id   7e232fd0c607ae1e4b8d6450091c3036
#
_cell.length_a   1.000
_cell.length_b   1.000
_cell.length_c   1.000
_cell.angle_alpha   90.00
_cell.angle_beta   90.00
_cell.angle_gamma   90.00
#
_symmetry.space_group_name_H-M   'P 1'
#
loop_
_entity.id
_entity.type
_entity.pdbx_description
1 polymer ?
#
loop_
_entity_poly.entity_id
_entity_poly.type
_entity_poly.pdbx_seq_one_letter_code
_entity_poly.pdbx_strand_id
1 'polypeptide(L)'
;MVLIGGSEPGVETKKHVSYLPERTYLEAQRTVEDLVDFFADFYEDFKTDRAYEMLQSLNIQPGDRLKTLSKGTKEKIQLILVMSRDADLYILDEPIAGVDPAARDYIMKTILNNYNPEASLIISTHLISDIESILDDVIFIKNGQLVLQASVDEIREKQGKTVDAY
;
A
#
# COMPACT_ATOMS: atom_id res chain seq x y z
N MET A 1 20.72 -11.06 3.37
CA MET A 1 20.28 -10.68 4.73
C MET A 1 19.32 -9.50 4.55
N VAL A 2 18.17 -9.53 5.19
CA VAL A 2 17.17 -8.44 5.15
C VAL A 2 17.23 -7.71 6.50
N LEU A 3 17.27 -6.38 6.46
CA LEU A 3 17.25 -5.54 7.66
C LEU A 3 16.16 -4.46 7.52
N ILE A 4 15.47 -4.16 8.61
CA ILE A 4 14.49 -3.08 8.71
C ILE A 4 15.00 -2.15 9.82
N GLY A 5 15.31 -0.90 9.47
CA GLY A 5 15.92 0.04 10.43
C GLY A 5 17.24 -0.47 11.07
N GLY A 6 18.02 -1.27 10.31
CA GLY A 6 19.27 -1.87 10.79
C GLY A 6 19.13 -3.15 11.64
N SER A 7 17.90 -3.63 11.86
CA SER A 7 17.60 -4.84 12.65
C SER A 7 16.99 -5.94 11.79
N GLU A 8 17.21 -7.20 12.16
CA GLU A 8 16.57 -8.34 11.50
C GLU A 8 15.05 -8.31 11.69
N PRO A 9 14.26 -8.82 10.69
CA PRO A 9 12.82 -8.91 10.80
C PRO A 9 12.38 -9.68 12.05
N GLY A 10 11.60 -9.03 12.92
CA GLY A 10 11.12 -9.58 14.19
C GLY A 10 9.93 -8.81 14.73
N VAL A 11 9.58 -9.07 15.99
CA VAL A 11 8.42 -8.42 16.63
C VAL A 11 8.57 -6.90 16.64
N GLU A 12 9.75 -6.40 17.03
CA GLU A 12 9.99 -4.95 17.11
C GLU A 12 9.97 -4.28 15.74
N THR A 13 10.62 -4.85 14.74
CA THR A 13 10.65 -4.26 13.39
C THR A 13 9.28 -4.27 12.72
N LYS A 14 8.41 -5.25 13.02
CA LYS A 14 7.03 -5.30 12.49
C LYS A 14 6.16 -4.16 12.98
N LYS A 15 6.47 -3.54 14.12
CA LYS A 15 5.76 -2.34 14.59
C LYS A 15 5.92 -1.16 13.64
N HIS A 16 7.05 -1.11 12.93
CA HIS A 16 7.42 -0.05 11.99
C HIS A 16 7.05 -0.35 10.52
N VAL A 17 6.39 -1.49 10.27
CA VAL A 17 5.98 -1.91 8.92
C VAL A 17 4.49 -1.83 8.77
N SER A 18 4.02 -1.13 7.72
CA SER A 18 2.63 -1.17 7.29
C SER A 18 2.51 -2.03 6.04
N TYR A 19 1.66 -3.06 6.07
CA TYR A 19 1.55 -4.06 5.02
C TYR A 19 0.14 -4.15 4.47
N LEU A 20 0.04 -4.03 3.14
CA LEU A 20 -1.18 -4.28 2.38
C LEU A 20 -1.00 -5.60 1.60
N PRO A 21 -1.66 -6.70 1.96
CA PRO A 21 -1.64 -7.93 1.17
C PRO A 21 -2.58 -7.83 -0.04
N GLU A 22 -2.30 -8.61 -1.09
CA GLU A 22 -3.13 -8.73 -2.30
C GLU A 22 -4.60 -9.05 -1.99
N ARG A 23 -4.84 -9.86 -0.95
CA ARG A 23 -6.20 -10.27 -0.57
C ARG A 23 -6.65 -9.58 0.70
N THR A 24 -7.92 -9.16 0.73
CA THR A 24 -8.49 -8.63 1.95
C THR A 24 -8.58 -9.68 3.05
N TYR A 25 -8.14 -9.31 4.25
CA TYR A 25 -8.22 -10.11 5.47
C TYR A 25 -9.25 -9.57 6.48
N LEU A 26 -9.99 -8.53 6.07
CA LEU A 26 -10.93 -7.86 6.97
C LEU A 26 -12.12 -8.78 7.31
N GLU A 27 -12.43 -8.86 8.61
CA GLU A 27 -13.54 -9.68 9.10
C GLU A 27 -14.89 -9.11 8.67
N ALA A 28 -15.67 -9.89 7.91
CA ALA A 28 -16.94 -9.46 7.32
C ALA A 28 -17.99 -9.02 8.34
N GLN A 29 -17.92 -9.48 9.58
CA GLN A 29 -18.90 -9.17 10.64
C GLN A 29 -18.66 -7.81 11.32
N ARG A 30 -17.46 -7.26 11.16
CA ARG A 30 -17.06 -5.98 11.76
C ARG A 30 -17.71 -4.79 11.05
N THR A 31 -17.89 -3.69 11.80
CA THR A 31 -18.15 -2.38 11.22
C THR A 31 -16.84 -1.69 10.84
N VAL A 32 -16.93 -0.60 10.08
CA VAL A 32 -15.78 0.22 9.74
C VAL A 32 -15.14 0.81 11.00
N GLU A 33 -15.97 1.29 11.95
CA GLU A 33 -15.51 1.80 13.24
C GLU A 33 -14.76 0.74 14.05
N ASP A 34 -15.29 -0.49 14.14
CA ASP A 34 -14.59 -1.60 14.83
C ASP A 34 -13.17 -1.84 14.27
N LEU A 35 -12.99 -1.64 12.95
CA LEU A 35 -11.68 -1.81 12.32
C LEU A 35 -10.74 -0.64 12.61
N VAL A 36 -11.25 0.59 12.59
CA VAL A 36 -10.47 1.79 12.93
C VAL A 36 -10.01 1.69 14.38
N ASP A 37 -10.91 1.35 15.29
CA ASP A 37 -10.60 1.17 16.71
C ASP A 37 -9.58 0.05 16.94
N PHE A 38 -9.73 -1.08 16.25
CA PHE A 38 -8.77 -2.19 16.31
C PHE A 38 -7.37 -1.76 15.87
N PHE A 39 -7.26 -0.99 14.77
CA PHE A 39 -5.97 -0.50 14.30
C PHE A 39 -5.37 0.54 15.26
N ALA A 40 -6.20 1.42 15.82
CA ALA A 40 -5.77 2.42 16.80
C ALA A 40 -5.27 1.78 18.11
N ASP A 41 -5.92 0.70 18.56
CA ASP A 41 -5.50 -0.03 19.75
C ASP A 41 -4.23 -0.85 19.53
N PHE A 42 -4.04 -1.36 18.29
CA PHE A 42 -2.93 -2.28 17.99
C PHE A 42 -1.65 -1.54 17.56
N TYR A 43 -1.77 -0.41 16.86
CA TYR A 43 -0.64 0.34 16.30
C TYR A 43 -0.56 1.74 16.92
N GLU A 44 0.49 2.01 17.67
CA GLU A 44 0.74 3.32 18.30
C GLU A 44 0.91 4.46 17.28
N ASP A 45 1.35 4.13 16.08
CA ASP A 45 1.58 5.06 14.97
C ASP A 45 0.32 5.30 14.09
N PHE A 46 -0.82 4.69 14.43
CA PHE A 46 -2.05 4.85 13.67
C PHE A 46 -2.69 6.24 13.87
N LYS A 47 -3.06 6.87 12.76
CA LYS A 47 -3.66 8.21 12.73
C LYS A 47 -5.16 8.10 12.47
N THR A 48 -5.94 8.01 13.53
CA THR A 48 -7.41 7.84 13.49
C THR A 48 -8.10 8.95 12.69
N ASP A 49 -7.69 10.22 12.88
CA ASP A 49 -8.27 11.34 12.15
C ASP A 49 -8.06 11.21 10.65
N ARG A 50 -6.84 10.83 10.21
CA ARG A 50 -6.52 10.56 8.79
C ARG A 50 -7.40 9.44 8.22
N ALA A 51 -7.62 8.37 8.96
CA ALA A 51 -8.48 7.28 8.54
C ALA A 51 -9.92 7.76 8.30
N TYR A 52 -10.49 8.50 9.22
CA TYR A 52 -11.86 9.03 9.08
C TYR A 52 -11.99 10.07 7.97
N GLU A 53 -11.02 10.95 7.76
CA GLU A 53 -11.00 11.89 6.64
C GLU A 53 -11.06 11.15 5.29
N MET A 54 -10.24 10.12 5.11
CA MET A 54 -10.24 9.31 3.89
C MET A 54 -11.54 8.52 3.70
N LEU A 55 -12.08 7.92 4.77
CA LEU A 55 -13.36 7.22 4.74
C LEU A 55 -14.51 8.15 4.35
N GLN A 56 -14.53 9.35 4.94
CA GLN A 56 -15.53 10.37 4.64
C GLN A 56 -15.48 10.82 3.17
N SER A 57 -14.27 10.96 2.59
CA SER A 57 -14.09 11.32 1.17
C SER A 57 -14.73 10.31 0.20
N LEU A 58 -14.90 9.07 0.64
CA LEU A 58 -15.57 7.98 -0.08
C LEU A 58 -17.04 7.78 0.30
N ASN A 59 -17.60 8.63 1.16
CA ASN A 59 -18.94 8.46 1.74
C ASN A 59 -19.12 7.13 2.50
N ILE A 60 -18.05 6.59 3.09
CA ILE A 60 -18.08 5.39 3.92
C ILE A 60 -18.37 5.82 5.36
N GLN A 61 -19.42 5.23 5.97
CA GLN A 61 -19.84 5.58 7.31
C GLN A 61 -19.20 4.65 8.36
N PRO A 62 -18.88 5.13 9.56
CA PRO A 62 -18.36 4.30 10.65
C PRO A 62 -19.21 3.07 10.96
N GLY A 63 -20.53 3.21 10.94
CA GLY A 63 -21.47 2.12 11.19
C GLY A 63 -21.68 1.13 10.05
N ASP A 64 -21.06 1.34 8.89
CA ASP A 64 -21.19 0.43 7.75
C ASP A 64 -20.59 -0.94 8.08
N ARG A 65 -21.36 -2.00 7.81
CA ARG A 65 -20.89 -3.37 8.03
C ARG A 65 -20.17 -3.88 6.80
N LEU A 66 -18.97 -4.43 6.95
CA LEU A 66 -18.16 -4.92 5.84
C LEU A 66 -18.90 -5.93 4.96
N LYS A 67 -19.72 -6.80 5.55
CA LYS A 67 -20.48 -7.82 4.79
C LYS A 67 -21.43 -7.23 3.75
N THR A 68 -21.90 -5.99 3.95
CA THR A 68 -22.81 -5.30 3.04
C THR A 68 -22.12 -4.47 1.97
N LEU A 69 -20.80 -4.26 2.10
CA LEU A 69 -20.01 -3.46 1.19
C LEU A 69 -19.52 -4.29 -0.01
N SER A 70 -19.32 -3.62 -1.15
CA SER A 70 -18.72 -4.23 -2.33
C SER A 70 -17.27 -4.67 -2.07
N LYS A 71 -16.75 -5.58 -2.91
CA LYS A 71 -15.35 -6.01 -2.84
C LYS A 71 -14.40 -4.79 -2.96
N GLY A 72 -14.60 -3.93 -3.96
CA GLY A 72 -13.77 -2.75 -4.17
C GLY A 72 -13.82 -1.73 -3.02
N THR A 73 -14.98 -1.60 -2.33
CA THR A 73 -15.08 -0.76 -1.15
C THR A 73 -14.26 -1.32 0.01
N LYS A 74 -14.29 -2.64 0.22
CA LYS A 74 -13.47 -3.31 1.24
C LYS A 74 -11.98 -3.15 0.99
N GLU A 75 -11.54 -3.27 -0.27
CA GLU A 75 -10.14 -3.04 -0.68
C GLU A 75 -9.71 -1.61 -0.39
N LYS A 76 -10.57 -0.61 -0.67
CA LYS A 76 -10.30 0.80 -0.32
C LYS A 76 -10.21 1.02 1.19
N ILE A 77 -11.10 0.41 1.98
CA ILE A 77 -11.03 0.49 3.45
C ILE A 77 -9.70 -0.10 3.94
N GLN A 78 -9.31 -1.27 3.45
CA GLN A 78 -8.05 -1.90 3.83
C GLN A 78 -6.84 -1.02 3.49
N LEU A 79 -6.83 -0.40 2.31
CA LEU A 79 -5.79 0.56 1.92
C LEU A 79 -5.77 1.77 2.86
N ILE A 80 -6.93 2.34 3.19
CA ILE A 80 -7.04 3.47 4.13
C ILE A 80 -6.45 3.12 5.48
N LEU A 81 -6.77 1.96 6.03
CA LEU A 81 -6.23 1.51 7.32
C LEU A 81 -4.70 1.39 7.27
N VAL A 82 -4.15 0.82 6.21
CA VAL A 82 -2.70 0.68 6.00
C VAL A 82 -2.02 2.03 5.85
N MET A 83 -2.59 2.95 5.05
CA MET A 83 -2.02 4.28 4.79
C MET A 83 -2.27 5.29 5.93
N SER A 84 -3.13 4.95 6.90
CA SER A 84 -3.33 5.75 8.10
C SER A 84 -2.29 5.50 9.19
N ARG A 85 -1.39 4.56 9.01
CA ARG A 85 -0.22 4.39 9.86
C ARG A 85 0.88 5.38 9.48
N ASP A 86 1.71 5.76 10.44
CA ASP A 86 2.90 6.59 10.23
C ASP A 86 4.15 5.69 10.32
N ALA A 87 4.20 4.69 9.44
CA ALA A 87 5.21 3.65 9.44
C ALA A 87 6.52 4.09 8.78
N ASP A 88 7.63 3.39 9.10
CA ASP A 88 8.94 3.61 8.47
C ASP A 88 9.08 2.85 7.14
N LEU A 89 8.29 1.79 6.97
CA LEU A 89 8.26 0.97 5.76
C LEU A 89 6.83 0.58 5.41
N TYR A 90 6.43 0.91 4.18
CA TYR A 90 5.19 0.43 3.59
C TYR A 90 5.50 -0.67 2.56
N ILE A 91 4.79 -1.79 2.65
CA ILE A 91 4.86 -2.88 1.68
C ILE A 91 3.46 -3.09 1.12
N LEU A 92 3.27 -2.79 -0.15
CA LEU A 92 1.97 -2.88 -0.82
C LEU A 92 2.04 -3.96 -1.90
N ASP A 93 1.28 -5.04 -1.68
CA ASP A 93 1.26 -6.19 -2.58
C ASP A 93 0.08 -6.09 -3.54
N GLU A 94 0.37 -5.86 -4.82
CA GLU A 94 -0.59 -5.70 -5.91
C GLU A 94 -1.73 -4.69 -5.59
N PRO A 95 -1.44 -3.47 -5.12
CA PRO A 95 -2.45 -2.53 -4.60
C PRO A 95 -3.49 -2.09 -5.64
N ILE A 96 -3.20 -2.23 -6.94
CA ILE A 96 -4.07 -1.81 -8.04
C ILE A 96 -4.53 -2.98 -8.93
N ALA A 97 -4.19 -4.23 -8.57
CA ALA A 97 -4.59 -5.40 -9.34
C ALA A 97 -6.10 -5.64 -9.29
N GLY A 98 -6.70 -5.88 -10.44
CA GLY A 98 -8.14 -6.14 -10.54
C GLY A 98 -9.06 -4.94 -10.23
N VAL A 99 -8.49 -3.76 -10.09
CA VAL A 99 -9.22 -2.51 -9.84
C VAL A 99 -9.54 -1.83 -11.17
N ASP A 100 -10.74 -1.22 -11.27
CA ASP A 100 -11.11 -0.45 -12.45
C ASP A 100 -10.21 0.80 -12.60
N PRO A 101 -9.97 1.29 -13.84
CA PRO A 101 -9.04 2.38 -14.11
C PRO A 101 -9.35 3.66 -13.31
N ALA A 102 -10.62 4.01 -13.10
CA ALA A 102 -10.98 5.21 -12.34
C ALA A 102 -10.63 5.09 -10.85
N ALA A 103 -10.76 3.89 -10.29
CA ALA A 103 -10.40 3.63 -8.92
C ALA A 103 -8.88 3.53 -8.70
N ARG A 104 -8.09 3.18 -9.73
CA ARG A 104 -6.62 3.16 -9.66
C ARG A 104 -6.04 4.54 -9.32
N ASP A 105 -6.53 5.59 -9.99
CA ASP A 105 -6.12 6.97 -9.70
C ASP A 105 -6.37 7.35 -8.24
N TYR A 106 -7.50 6.94 -7.68
CA TYR A 106 -7.79 7.17 -6.26
C TYR A 106 -6.79 6.46 -5.36
N ILE A 107 -6.53 5.17 -5.64
CA ILE A 107 -5.57 4.36 -4.86
C ILE A 107 -4.18 4.99 -4.89
N MET A 108 -3.69 5.35 -6.08
CA MET A 108 -2.38 5.95 -6.25
C MET A 108 -2.25 7.30 -5.53
N LYS A 109 -3.26 8.17 -5.65
CA LYS A 109 -3.31 9.43 -4.89
C LYS A 109 -3.34 9.21 -3.38
N THR A 110 -4.08 8.20 -2.92
CA THR A 110 -4.15 7.84 -1.51
C THR A 110 -2.77 7.40 -0.99
N ILE A 111 -2.08 6.56 -1.74
CA ILE A 111 -0.71 6.13 -1.38
C ILE A 111 0.23 7.33 -1.31
N LEU A 112 0.33 8.12 -2.39
CA LEU A 112 1.29 9.21 -2.51
C LEU A 112 1.07 10.35 -1.50
N ASN A 113 -0.17 10.63 -1.14
CA ASN A 113 -0.49 11.75 -0.25
C ASN A 113 -0.45 11.37 1.23
N ASN A 114 -0.39 10.09 1.56
CA ASN A 114 -0.57 9.64 2.94
C ASN A 114 0.58 8.81 3.52
N TYR A 115 1.59 8.42 2.72
CA TYR A 115 2.77 7.79 3.30
C TYR A 115 3.69 8.83 3.96
N ASN A 116 4.45 8.40 4.96
CA ASN A 116 5.46 9.23 5.59
C ASN A 116 6.60 9.51 4.59
N PRO A 117 6.93 10.77 4.26
CA PRO A 117 7.98 11.10 3.29
C PRO A 117 9.38 10.57 3.65
N GLU A 118 9.65 10.31 4.93
CA GLU A 118 10.91 9.74 5.42
C GLU A 118 10.90 8.19 5.35
N ALA A 119 9.76 7.59 5.03
CA ALA A 119 9.61 6.14 4.96
C ALA A 119 10.04 5.59 3.60
N SER A 120 10.33 4.29 3.58
CA SER A 120 10.48 3.53 2.35
C SER A 120 9.13 2.95 1.91
N LEU A 121 8.88 2.96 0.59
CA LEU A 121 7.67 2.39 -0.01
C LEU A 121 8.07 1.30 -1.01
N ILE A 122 7.62 0.08 -0.79
CA ILE A 122 7.80 -1.06 -1.71
C ILE A 122 6.44 -1.43 -2.28
N ILE A 123 6.34 -1.45 -3.60
CA ILE A 123 5.13 -1.87 -4.31
C ILE A 123 5.47 -3.07 -5.20
N SER A 124 4.80 -4.21 -5.00
CA SER A 124 4.82 -5.30 -5.95
C SER A 124 3.66 -5.13 -6.93
N THR A 125 3.91 -5.20 -8.23
CA THR A 125 2.88 -5.12 -9.25
C THR A 125 3.36 -5.64 -10.60
N HIS A 126 2.41 -6.08 -11.42
CA HIS A 126 2.62 -6.37 -12.85
C HIS A 126 2.10 -5.23 -13.75
N LEU A 127 1.51 -4.18 -13.18
CA LEU A 127 0.95 -3.03 -13.89
C LEU A 127 1.91 -1.83 -13.83
N ILE A 128 3.10 -2.02 -14.41
CA ILE A 128 4.22 -1.07 -14.29
C ILE A 128 3.86 0.29 -14.88
N SER A 129 3.19 0.33 -16.04
CA SER A 129 2.79 1.56 -16.73
C SER A 129 1.98 2.52 -15.86
N ASP A 130 1.19 1.98 -14.92
CA ASP A 130 0.34 2.80 -14.04
C ASP A 130 1.12 3.49 -12.91
N ILE A 131 2.32 2.97 -12.57
CA ILE A 131 3.10 3.45 -11.43
C ILE A 131 4.51 3.95 -11.79
N GLU A 132 4.98 3.76 -13.03
CA GLU A 132 6.36 4.10 -13.45
C GLU A 132 6.77 5.54 -13.11
N SER A 133 5.81 6.48 -13.17
CA SER A 133 6.09 7.91 -12.95
C SER A 133 6.45 8.26 -11.51
N ILE A 134 6.20 7.35 -10.56
CA ILE A 134 6.41 7.57 -9.14
C ILE A 134 7.51 6.69 -8.54
N LEU A 135 8.13 5.83 -9.36
CA LEU A 135 9.18 4.94 -8.91
C LEU A 135 10.56 5.61 -8.98
N ASP A 136 11.35 5.43 -7.94
CA ASP A 136 12.78 5.76 -7.92
C ASP A 136 13.62 4.59 -8.46
N ASP A 137 13.39 3.40 -7.93
CA ASP A 137 14.11 2.18 -8.24
C ASP A 137 13.15 1.04 -8.62
N VAL A 138 13.64 0.12 -9.43
CA VAL A 138 12.90 -1.09 -9.82
C VAL A 138 13.74 -2.34 -9.64
N ILE A 139 13.04 -3.41 -9.26
CA ILE A 139 13.61 -4.76 -9.10
C ILE A 139 12.77 -5.71 -9.95
N PHE A 140 13.37 -6.30 -10.98
CA PHE A 140 12.73 -7.35 -11.78
C PHE A 140 13.07 -8.73 -11.26
N ILE A 141 12.03 -9.49 -10.93
CA ILE A 141 12.15 -10.88 -10.45
C ILE A 141 11.49 -11.82 -11.46
N LYS A 142 12.21 -12.87 -11.85
CA LYS A 142 11.68 -13.91 -12.73
C LYS A 142 12.09 -15.28 -12.20
N ASN A 143 11.13 -16.17 -12.03
CA ASN A 143 11.34 -17.53 -11.51
C ASN A 143 12.13 -17.54 -10.18
N GLY A 144 11.83 -16.60 -9.28
CA GLY A 144 12.51 -16.49 -7.98
C GLY A 144 13.95 -15.95 -8.04
N GLN A 145 14.39 -15.45 -9.19
CA GLN A 145 15.73 -14.88 -9.38
C GLN A 145 15.64 -13.39 -9.70
N LEU A 146 16.58 -12.64 -9.14
CA LEU A 146 16.80 -11.24 -9.49
C LEU A 146 17.32 -11.16 -10.92
N VAL A 147 16.59 -10.49 -11.81
CA VAL A 147 16.98 -10.31 -13.22
C VAL A 147 17.64 -8.93 -13.40
N LEU A 148 17.08 -7.91 -12.80
CA LEU A 148 17.58 -6.54 -12.87
C LEU A 148 17.27 -5.81 -11.57
N GLN A 149 18.18 -4.95 -11.17
CA GLN A 149 17.97 -3.88 -10.19
C GLN A 149 18.60 -2.62 -10.78
N ALA A 150 17.80 -1.56 -10.95
CA ALA A 150 18.27 -0.30 -11.50
C ALA A 150 17.35 0.84 -11.07
N SER A 151 17.85 2.09 -11.10
CA SER A 151 16.97 3.24 -11.00
C SER A 151 16.16 3.42 -12.30
N VAL A 152 15.00 4.04 -12.19
CA VAL A 152 14.15 4.35 -13.36
C VAL A 152 14.90 5.25 -14.33
N ASP A 153 15.69 6.20 -13.85
CA ASP A 153 16.49 7.10 -14.66
C ASP A 153 17.57 6.34 -15.44
N GLU A 154 18.26 5.36 -14.82
CA GLU A 154 19.24 4.53 -15.52
C GLU A 154 18.61 3.72 -16.65
N ILE A 155 17.39 3.21 -16.48
CA ILE A 155 16.70 2.46 -17.54
C ILE A 155 16.36 3.39 -18.70
N ARG A 156 15.85 4.59 -18.42
CA ARG A 156 15.50 5.60 -19.43
C ARG A 156 16.71 6.06 -20.23
N GLU A 157 17.81 6.38 -19.55
CA GLU A 157 19.04 6.87 -20.20
C GLU A 157 19.77 5.81 -21.02
N LYS A 158 19.96 4.60 -20.47
CA LYS A 158 20.76 3.55 -21.11
C LYS A 158 20.04 2.84 -22.25
N GLN A 159 18.73 2.75 -22.20
CA GLN A 159 17.96 1.90 -23.11
C GLN A 159 16.97 2.69 -23.98
N GLY A 160 16.70 3.95 -23.68
CA GLY A 160 15.70 4.75 -24.39
C GLY A 160 14.31 4.14 -24.33
N LYS A 161 14.03 3.34 -23.29
CA LYS A 161 12.77 2.59 -23.09
C LYS A 161 12.12 3.00 -21.79
N THR A 162 10.82 2.82 -21.71
CA THR A 162 10.07 2.85 -20.45
C THR A 162 10.34 1.57 -19.66
N VAL A 163 10.11 1.61 -18.35
CA VAL A 163 10.25 0.44 -17.47
C VAL A 163 9.31 -0.70 -17.92
N ASP A 164 8.11 -0.35 -18.39
CA ASP A 164 7.11 -1.29 -18.92
C ASP A 164 7.56 -2.01 -20.21
N ALA A 165 8.47 -1.43 -20.97
CA ALA A 165 9.00 -1.99 -22.22
C ALA A 165 10.25 -2.87 -22.03
N TYR A 166 10.71 -3.01 -20.79
CA TYR A 166 11.85 -3.84 -20.42
C TYR A 166 11.43 -5.28 -20.14
#